data_2ab8db2aa9a3d2ed6e90518c7609afa7
#
_entry.id   2ab8db2aa9a3d2ed6e90518c7609afa7
#
_cell.length_a   1.000
_cell.length_b   1.000
_cell.length_c   1.000
_cell.angle_alpha   90.00
_cell.angle_beta   90.00
_cell.angle_gamma   90.00
#
_symmetry.space_group_name_H-M   'P 1'
#
loop_
_entity.id
_entity.type
_entity.pdbx_description
1 polymer ?
#
loop_
_entity_poly.entity_id
_entity_poly.type
_entity_poly.pdbx_seq_one_letter_code
_entity_poly.pdbx_strand_id
1 'polypeptide(L)'
;MTLELVERPTHALLEAARSRAEEAGLPYAGGVSPQDAWALVQSGEAVLVDVRTNEERKFVGFVPDSLHVAWATGTSLTRNPRFVRELEAKTGKDAVVLLLCRSGNRSALAAEAAAKAGFTQVFNVLEGFEGELDAAQRRGASNGWRFHGLPWIQD
;
A
#
# COMPACT_ATOMS: atom_id res chain seq x y z
N MET A 1 -9.28 -13.04 -32.81
CA MET A 1 -8.86 -12.12 -31.75
C MET A 1 -7.98 -12.83 -30.77
N THR A 2 -7.03 -12.18 -30.30
CA THR A 2 -6.09 -12.75 -29.36
C THR A 2 -6.29 -12.14 -27.98
N LEU A 3 -6.07 -12.95 -26.96
CA LEU A 3 -6.29 -12.50 -25.58
C LEU A 3 -5.32 -11.41 -25.18
N GLU A 4 -4.16 -11.38 -25.74
CA GLU A 4 -3.16 -10.36 -25.43
C GLU A 4 -3.58 -8.96 -25.91
N LEU A 5 -4.57 -8.87 -26.78
CA LEU A 5 -5.11 -7.58 -27.18
C LEU A 5 -6.15 -7.06 -26.21
N VAL A 6 -6.59 -7.92 -25.29
CA VAL A 6 -7.54 -7.54 -24.25
C VAL A 6 -6.73 -7.10 -23.04
N GLU A 7 -6.86 -5.84 -22.68
CA GLU A 7 -6.18 -5.28 -21.54
C GLU A 7 -6.69 -5.95 -20.26
N ARG A 8 -5.75 -6.30 -19.37
CA ARG A 8 -6.13 -6.87 -18.10
C ARG A 8 -6.83 -5.80 -17.26
N PRO A 9 -7.95 -6.13 -16.57
CA PRO A 9 -8.61 -5.17 -15.70
C PRO A 9 -7.66 -4.55 -14.66
N THR A 10 -6.72 -5.36 -14.12
CA THR A 10 -5.75 -4.86 -13.14
C THR A 10 -4.76 -3.89 -13.75
N HIS A 11 -4.40 -4.06 -15.01
CA HIS A 11 -3.54 -3.10 -15.69
C HIS A 11 -4.25 -1.75 -15.83
N ALA A 12 -5.53 -1.76 -16.13
CA ALA A 12 -6.32 -0.53 -16.22
C ALA A 12 -6.40 0.18 -14.86
N LEU A 13 -6.41 -0.57 -13.76
CA LEU A 13 -6.41 0.03 -12.42
C LEU A 13 -5.14 0.85 -12.17
N LEU A 14 -3.99 0.33 -12.58
CA LEU A 14 -2.72 1.05 -12.42
C LEU A 14 -2.68 2.29 -13.31
N GLU A 15 -3.17 2.19 -14.53
CA GLU A 15 -3.20 3.33 -15.44
C GLU A 15 -4.11 4.43 -14.92
N ALA A 16 -5.27 4.07 -14.41
CA ALA A 16 -6.20 5.04 -13.83
C ALA A 16 -5.58 5.72 -12.60
N ALA A 17 -4.88 4.95 -11.76
CA ALA A 17 -4.21 5.49 -10.59
C ALA A 17 -3.12 6.50 -10.98
N ARG A 18 -2.34 6.19 -12.02
CA ARG A 18 -1.31 7.10 -12.51
C ARG A 18 -1.90 8.38 -13.06
N SER A 19 -3.00 8.28 -13.80
CA SER A 19 -3.68 9.47 -14.34
C SER A 19 -4.16 10.39 -13.23
N ARG A 20 -4.77 9.81 -12.19
CA ARG A 20 -5.23 10.61 -11.05
C ARG A 20 -4.06 11.27 -10.33
N ALA A 21 -2.93 10.58 -10.23
CA ALA A 21 -1.74 11.10 -9.57
C ALA A 21 -1.14 12.28 -10.35
N GLU A 22 -1.09 12.18 -11.67
CA GLU A 22 -0.60 13.26 -12.51
C GLU A 22 -1.47 14.51 -12.36
N GLU A 23 -2.78 14.35 -12.39
CA GLU A 23 -3.70 15.47 -12.20
C GLU A 23 -3.56 16.11 -10.82
N ALA A 24 -3.32 15.30 -9.79
CA ALA A 24 -3.17 15.79 -8.43
C ALA A 24 -1.75 16.26 -8.11
N GLY A 25 -0.79 16.04 -9.00
CA GLY A 25 0.59 16.42 -8.77
C GLY A 25 1.28 15.61 -7.68
N LEU A 26 0.92 14.32 -7.53
CA LEU A 26 1.50 13.47 -6.48
C LEU A 26 2.96 13.16 -6.77
N PRO A 27 3.80 13.09 -5.71
CA PRO A 27 5.23 12.79 -5.86
C PRO A 27 5.54 11.30 -5.97
N TYR A 28 4.55 10.46 -6.22
CA TYR A 28 4.70 9.02 -6.43
C TYR A 28 3.66 8.56 -7.46
N ALA A 29 3.72 7.28 -7.85
CA ALA A 29 2.98 6.81 -9.01
C ALA A 29 1.45 6.93 -8.88
N GLY A 30 0.91 6.81 -7.68
CA GLY A 30 -0.53 7.00 -7.49
C GLY A 30 -1.06 6.33 -6.23
N GLY A 31 -2.38 6.40 -6.05
CA GLY A 31 -3.09 5.75 -4.97
C GLY A 31 -4.10 4.76 -5.51
N VAL A 32 -4.30 3.65 -4.80
CA VAL A 32 -5.28 2.62 -5.16
C VAL A 32 -6.15 2.31 -3.94
N SER A 33 -7.42 1.98 -4.19
CA SER A 33 -8.31 1.55 -3.11
C SER A 33 -7.86 0.19 -2.56
N PRO A 34 -8.30 -0.20 -1.36
CA PRO A 34 -8.01 -1.53 -0.85
C PRO A 34 -8.49 -2.64 -1.78
N GLN A 35 -9.66 -2.50 -2.38
CA GLN A 35 -10.20 -3.50 -3.30
C GLN A 35 -9.33 -3.64 -4.54
N ASP A 36 -8.90 -2.52 -5.13
CA ASP A 36 -8.03 -2.54 -6.29
C ASP A 36 -6.65 -3.11 -5.93
N ALA A 37 -6.13 -2.75 -4.76
CA ALA A 37 -4.86 -3.29 -4.28
C ALA A 37 -4.92 -4.81 -4.17
N TRP A 38 -5.99 -5.34 -3.60
CA TRP A 38 -6.16 -6.79 -3.47
C TRP A 38 -6.23 -7.47 -4.84
N ALA A 39 -6.97 -6.88 -5.78
CA ALA A 39 -7.05 -7.42 -7.14
C ALA A 39 -5.67 -7.47 -7.81
N LEU A 40 -4.87 -6.42 -7.64
CA LEU A 40 -3.51 -6.35 -8.20
C LEU A 40 -2.59 -7.41 -7.58
N VAL A 41 -2.70 -7.63 -6.28
CA VAL A 41 -1.90 -8.66 -5.59
C VAL A 41 -2.31 -10.05 -6.05
N GLN A 42 -3.61 -10.33 -6.15
CA GLN A 42 -4.11 -11.63 -6.58
C GLN A 42 -3.71 -11.96 -8.00
N SER A 43 -3.67 -10.97 -8.88
CA SER A 43 -3.26 -11.18 -10.27
C SER A 43 -1.75 -11.37 -10.44
N GLY A 44 -0.98 -11.13 -9.38
CA GLY A 44 0.48 -11.21 -9.44
C GLY A 44 1.14 -9.99 -10.06
N GLU A 45 0.40 -8.93 -10.32
CA GLU A 45 0.95 -7.71 -10.94
C GLU A 45 1.61 -6.78 -9.93
N ALA A 46 1.31 -6.93 -8.65
CA ALA A 46 1.85 -6.04 -7.63
C ALA A 46 2.21 -6.80 -6.36
N VAL A 47 3.11 -6.20 -5.60
CA VAL A 47 3.54 -6.71 -4.30
C VAL A 47 3.01 -5.78 -3.23
N LEU A 48 2.38 -6.35 -2.20
CA LEU A 48 1.89 -5.57 -1.07
C LEU A 48 2.94 -5.52 0.02
N VAL A 49 3.32 -4.32 0.44
CA VAL A 49 4.30 -4.11 1.50
C VAL A 49 3.63 -3.33 2.62
N ASP A 50 3.59 -3.95 3.79
CA ASP A 50 3.07 -3.34 5.01
C ASP A 50 4.19 -2.48 5.61
N VAL A 51 3.94 -1.19 5.78
CA VAL A 51 4.92 -0.27 6.33
C VAL A 51 4.64 0.09 7.79
N ARG A 52 3.69 -0.62 8.42
CA ARG A 52 3.36 -0.43 9.83
C ARG A 52 4.42 -1.05 10.73
N THR A 53 4.27 -0.85 12.04
CA THR A 53 5.19 -1.43 13.02
C THR A 53 4.93 -2.93 13.21
N ASN A 54 5.90 -3.62 13.80
CA ASN A 54 5.72 -5.02 14.19
C ASN A 54 4.57 -5.18 15.18
N GLU A 55 4.43 -4.23 16.09
CA GLU A 55 3.37 -4.25 17.09
C GLU A 55 1.98 -4.19 16.44
N GLU A 56 1.82 -3.37 15.43
CA GLU A 56 0.54 -3.29 14.72
C GLU A 56 0.23 -4.61 14.01
N ARG A 57 1.22 -5.19 13.35
CA ARG A 57 1.01 -6.47 12.68
C ARG A 57 0.62 -7.57 13.67
N LYS A 58 1.26 -7.59 14.84
CA LYS A 58 1.01 -8.61 15.84
C LYS A 58 -0.34 -8.43 16.53
N PHE A 59 -0.64 -7.23 16.97
CA PHE A 59 -1.79 -6.99 17.85
C PHE A 59 -3.06 -6.56 17.11
N VAL A 60 -2.94 -6.02 15.91
CA VAL A 60 -4.11 -5.57 15.14
C VAL A 60 -4.43 -6.54 14.02
N GLY A 61 -3.42 -7.19 13.47
CA GLY A 61 -3.58 -8.10 12.35
C GLY A 61 -2.81 -7.65 11.13
N PHE A 62 -2.77 -8.48 10.10
CA PHE A 62 -2.03 -8.16 8.87
C PHE A 62 -2.60 -8.94 7.68
N VAL A 63 -2.23 -8.53 6.49
CA VAL A 63 -2.67 -9.21 5.27
C VAL A 63 -1.75 -10.41 5.03
N PRO A 64 -2.31 -11.62 4.81
CA PRO A 64 -1.50 -12.80 4.54
C PRO A 64 -0.56 -12.57 3.36
N ASP A 65 0.67 -13.06 3.48
CA ASP A 65 1.71 -12.99 2.45
C ASP A 65 2.18 -11.58 2.11
N SER A 66 1.75 -10.56 2.85
CA SER A 66 2.30 -9.23 2.65
C SER A 66 3.73 -9.17 3.18
N LEU A 67 4.59 -8.44 2.47
CA LEU A 67 5.94 -8.19 2.94
C LEU A 67 5.90 -7.13 4.03
N HIS A 68 6.93 -7.07 4.85
CA HIS A 68 7.00 -6.07 5.91
C HIS A 68 8.30 -5.28 5.84
N VAL A 69 8.17 -3.98 5.66
CA VAL A 69 9.28 -3.02 5.76
C VAL A 69 8.74 -1.81 6.52
N ALA A 70 9.12 -1.65 7.78
CA ALA A 70 8.57 -0.59 8.62
C ALA A 70 9.05 0.79 8.18
N TRP A 71 8.11 1.73 8.01
CA TRP A 71 8.43 3.13 7.79
C TRP A 71 8.90 3.78 9.10
N ALA A 72 8.27 3.38 10.19
CA ALA A 72 8.63 3.81 11.53
C ALA A 72 8.46 2.62 12.46
N THR A 73 9.16 2.63 13.59
CA THR A 73 9.19 1.49 14.51
C THR A 73 8.76 1.88 15.91
N GLY A 74 8.31 0.87 16.68
CA GLY A 74 7.89 1.02 18.05
C GLY A 74 6.59 1.80 18.18
N THR A 75 6.14 1.96 19.40
CA THR A 75 4.88 2.70 19.68
C THR A 75 5.07 4.21 19.55
N SER A 76 6.31 4.68 19.65
CA SER A 76 6.65 6.10 19.46
C SER A 76 6.76 6.49 17.99
N LEU A 77 6.67 5.53 17.07
CA LEU A 77 6.78 5.73 15.64
C LEU A 77 8.07 6.45 15.23
N THR A 78 9.20 5.92 15.70
CA THR A 78 10.51 6.42 15.33
C THR A 78 10.81 6.06 13.89
N ARG A 79 11.13 7.06 13.07
CA ARG A 79 11.39 6.88 11.64
C ARG A 79 12.51 5.86 11.40
N ASN A 80 12.27 4.93 10.46
CA ASN A 80 13.28 3.95 10.07
C ASN A 80 14.18 4.55 8.96
N PRO A 81 15.43 4.90 9.24
CA PRO A 81 16.29 5.51 8.24
C PRO A 81 16.71 4.56 7.12
N ARG A 82 16.47 3.26 7.28
CA ARG A 82 16.83 2.24 6.31
C ARG A 82 15.65 1.81 5.44
N PHE A 83 14.52 2.51 5.53
CA PHE A 83 13.30 2.08 4.84
C PHE A 83 13.52 1.83 3.36
N VAL A 84 14.08 2.79 2.64
CA VAL A 84 14.27 2.67 1.19
C VAL A 84 15.22 1.53 0.85
N ARG A 85 16.30 1.37 1.61
CA ARG A 85 17.26 0.28 1.39
C ARG A 85 16.62 -1.08 1.62
N GLU A 86 15.84 -1.21 2.69
CA GLU A 86 15.15 -2.45 3.00
C GLU A 86 14.08 -2.77 1.97
N LEU A 87 13.37 -1.77 1.49
CA LEU A 87 12.36 -1.94 0.46
C LEU A 87 13.00 -2.44 -0.84
N GLU A 88 14.08 -1.80 -1.26
CA GLU A 88 14.78 -2.21 -2.47
C GLU A 88 15.29 -3.65 -2.37
N ALA A 89 15.80 -4.04 -1.21
CA ALA A 89 16.29 -5.40 -1.00
C ALA A 89 15.18 -6.44 -1.13
N LYS A 90 13.95 -6.08 -0.79
CA LYS A 90 12.83 -7.02 -0.84
C LYS A 90 12.08 -7.04 -2.16
N THR A 91 12.01 -5.92 -2.86
CA THR A 91 11.18 -5.83 -4.07
C THR A 91 11.96 -5.47 -5.33
N GLY A 92 13.09 -4.79 -5.20
CA GLY A 92 13.73 -4.12 -6.32
C GLY A 92 12.99 -2.82 -6.65
N LYS A 93 13.61 -1.98 -7.46
CA LYS A 93 13.04 -0.67 -7.81
C LYS A 93 12.06 -0.70 -8.97
N ASP A 94 12.04 -1.80 -9.74
CA ASP A 94 11.21 -1.92 -10.93
C ASP A 94 9.87 -2.60 -10.69
N ALA A 95 9.68 -3.19 -9.53
CA ALA A 95 8.43 -3.87 -9.19
C ALA A 95 7.30 -2.86 -8.97
N VAL A 96 6.07 -3.31 -9.20
CA VAL A 96 4.88 -2.55 -8.81
C VAL A 96 4.67 -2.81 -7.32
N VAL A 97 4.86 -1.78 -6.52
CA VAL A 97 4.84 -1.88 -5.06
C VAL A 97 3.67 -1.08 -4.52
N LEU A 98 2.87 -1.75 -3.69
CA LEU A 98 1.72 -1.13 -3.02
C LEU A 98 2.05 -1.04 -1.53
N LEU A 99 2.07 0.17 -0.99
CA LEU A 99 2.43 0.41 0.41
C LEU A 99 1.19 0.58 1.26
N LEU A 100 1.11 -0.17 2.35
CA LEU A 100 -0.06 -0.22 3.24
C LEU A 100 0.35 0.23 4.64
N CYS A 101 -0.40 1.18 5.21
CA CYS A 101 -0.24 1.53 6.62
C CYS A 101 -1.59 1.49 7.33
N ARG A 102 -1.75 2.20 8.44
CA ARG A 102 -2.99 2.16 9.21
C ARG A 102 -4.14 2.87 8.51
N SER A 103 -3.89 4.06 7.98
CA SER A 103 -4.95 4.90 7.39
C SER A 103 -4.54 5.58 6.08
N GLY A 104 -3.34 5.32 5.57
CA GLY A 104 -2.87 5.89 4.31
C GLY A 104 -1.85 7.01 4.45
N ASN A 105 -1.60 7.52 5.65
CA ASN A 105 -0.71 8.68 5.84
C ASN A 105 0.77 8.32 5.83
N ARG A 106 1.17 7.33 6.62
CA ARG A 106 2.58 6.89 6.65
C ARG A 106 3.00 6.30 5.31
N SER A 107 2.11 5.54 4.68
CA SER A 107 2.41 4.93 3.38
C SER A 107 2.53 5.98 2.28
N ALA A 108 1.82 7.10 2.36
CA ALA A 108 2.00 8.20 1.43
C ALA A 108 3.40 8.81 1.55
N LEU A 109 3.87 9.03 2.78
CA LEU A 109 5.21 9.55 3.03
C LEU A 109 6.28 8.54 2.57
N ALA A 110 6.04 7.27 2.83
CA ALA A 110 6.94 6.20 2.41
C ALA A 110 7.01 6.11 0.88
N ALA A 111 5.87 6.25 0.20
CA ALA A 111 5.81 6.23 -1.25
C ALA A 111 6.58 7.39 -1.86
N GLU A 112 6.48 8.57 -1.26
CA GLU A 112 7.23 9.75 -1.71
C GLU A 112 8.74 9.51 -1.56
N ALA A 113 9.17 8.98 -0.42
CA ALA A 113 10.59 8.71 -0.19
C ALA A 113 11.11 7.67 -1.19
N ALA A 114 10.33 6.62 -1.45
CA ALA A 114 10.71 5.60 -2.42
C ALA A 114 10.80 6.16 -3.83
N ALA A 115 9.83 6.98 -4.23
CA ALA A 115 9.84 7.61 -5.56
C ALA A 115 11.08 8.48 -5.75
N LYS A 116 11.45 9.26 -4.74
CA LYS A 116 12.66 10.08 -4.79
C LYS A 116 13.92 9.23 -4.94
N ALA A 117 13.89 8.00 -4.47
CA ALA A 117 15.03 7.08 -4.54
C ALA A 117 15.05 6.26 -5.83
N GLY A 118 14.10 6.47 -6.74
CA GLY A 118 14.08 5.82 -8.04
C GLY A 118 13.05 4.73 -8.25
N PHE A 119 12.14 4.51 -7.27
CA PHE A 119 11.02 3.59 -7.47
C PHE A 119 10.00 4.24 -8.39
N THR A 120 9.79 3.68 -9.58
CA THR A 120 8.91 4.28 -10.59
C THR A 120 7.47 3.81 -10.50
N GLN A 121 7.22 2.72 -9.80
CA GLN A 121 5.90 2.10 -9.71
C GLN A 121 5.50 1.85 -8.27
N VAL A 122 5.64 2.87 -7.42
CA VAL A 122 5.23 2.79 -6.02
C VAL A 122 3.92 3.52 -5.81
N PHE A 123 2.95 2.81 -5.21
CA PHE A 123 1.58 3.30 -5.01
C PHE A 123 1.23 3.25 -3.53
N ASN A 124 0.37 4.17 -3.13
CA ASN A 124 -0.19 4.20 -1.78
C ASN A 124 -1.53 3.46 -1.75
N VAL A 125 -1.70 2.53 -0.81
CA VAL A 125 -3.01 1.93 -0.59
C VAL A 125 -3.83 2.92 0.26
N LEU A 126 -4.85 3.48 -0.36
CA LEU A 126 -5.71 4.46 0.29
C LEU A 126 -6.50 3.80 1.42
N GLU A 127 -6.90 4.59 2.41
CA GLU A 127 -7.67 4.15 3.58
C GLU A 127 -6.87 3.27 4.56
N GLY A 128 -5.84 2.58 4.11
CA GLY A 128 -5.01 1.73 4.96
C GLY A 128 -5.69 0.48 5.47
N PHE A 129 -5.05 -0.18 6.43
CA PHE A 129 -5.53 -1.45 6.98
C PHE A 129 -6.74 -1.27 7.88
N GLU A 130 -6.71 -0.24 8.73
CA GLU A 130 -7.76 0.02 9.73
C GLU A 130 -8.76 1.07 9.30
N GLY A 131 -8.41 1.90 8.33
CA GLY A 131 -9.26 2.99 7.89
C GLY A 131 -9.02 4.28 8.66
N GLU A 132 -9.79 5.29 8.30
CA GLU A 132 -9.76 6.60 8.92
C GLU A 132 -10.65 6.64 10.16
N LEU A 133 -10.39 7.60 11.04
CA LEU A 133 -11.26 7.81 12.20
C LEU A 133 -12.61 8.38 11.74
N ASP A 134 -13.68 7.82 12.25
CA ASP A 134 -15.01 8.37 12.03
C ASP A 134 -15.33 9.48 13.05
N ALA A 135 -16.56 10.01 13.01
CA ALA A 135 -16.98 11.07 13.91
C ALA A 135 -16.97 10.65 15.39
N ALA A 136 -17.03 9.33 15.65
CA ALA A 136 -16.96 8.78 17.00
C ALA A 136 -15.53 8.39 17.41
N GLN A 137 -14.53 8.80 16.61
CA GLN A 137 -13.11 8.48 16.82
C GLN A 137 -12.82 6.99 16.79
N ARG A 138 -13.47 6.27 15.88
CA ARG A 138 -13.27 4.84 15.68
C ARG A 138 -12.78 4.56 14.27
N ARG A 139 -11.94 3.55 14.15
CA ARG A 139 -11.48 3.05 12.85
C ARG A 139 -12.23 1.79 12.48
N GLY A 140 -12.33 1.53 11.16
CA GLY A 140 -12.94 0.31 10.67
C GLY A 140 -14.45 0.35 10.55
N ALA A 141 -15.07 1.50 10.82
CA ALA A 141 -16.52 1.63 10.72
C ALA A 141 -16.96 2.29 9.41
N SER A 142 -16.06 2.98 8.70
CA SER A 142 -16.40 3.70 7.48
C SER A 142 -15.55 3.30 6.28
N ASN A 143 -14.30 2.93 6.48
CA ASN A 143 -13.43 2.49 5.39
C ASN A 143 -12.25 1.68 5.92
N GLY A 144 -11.33 1.26 5.02
CA GLY A 144 -10.14 0.48 5.35
C GLY A 144 -10.21 -0.94 4.82
N TRP A 145 -9.05 -1.58 4.77
CA TRP A 145 -8.92 -2.95 4.27
C TRP A 145 -9.91 -3.92 4.94
N ARG A 146 -9.92 -3.89 6.27
CA ARG A 146 -10.81 -4.79 7.04
C ARG A 146 -12.28 -4.45 6.87
N PHE A 147 -12.60 -3.15 6.76
CA PHE A 147 -13.97 -2.70 6.54
C PHE A 147 -14.57 -3.30 5.27
N HIS A 148 -13.78 -3.40 4.23
CA HIS A 148 -14.21 -3.94 2.93
C HIS A 148 -14.23 -5.47 2.89
N GLY A 149 -13.95 -6.12 4.00
CA GLY A 149 -14.01 -7.57 4.08
C GLY A 149 -12.88 -8.30 3.36
N LEU A 150 -11.78 -7.63 3.10
CA LEU A 150 -10.62 -8.23 2.43
C LEU A 150 -9.84 -9.11 3.41
N PRO A 151 -9.08 -10.10 2.92
CA PRO A 151 -8.43 -11.08 3.79
C PRO A 151 -7.41 -10.47 4.76
N TRP A 152 -7.50 -10.87 6.02
CA TRP A 152 -6.52 -10.52 7.03
C TRP A 152 -6.52 -11.57 8.13
N ILE A 153 -5.40 -11.69 8.84
CA ILE A 153 -5.25 -12.65 9.93
C ILE A 153 -4.58 -11.99 11.12
N GLN A 154 -4.67 -12.66 12.27
CA GLN A 154 -4.01 -12.26 13.51
C GLN A 154 -3.27 -13.46 14.08
N ASP A 155 -2.17 -13.20 14.79
CA ASP A 155 -1.48 -14.25 15.53
C ASP A 155 -2.26 -14.65 16.78
#